data_2ac30cba9f2c22a8335d1fc52e5a224e
#
_entry.id   2ac30cba9f2c22a8335d1fc52e5a224e
#
_cell.length_a   1.000
_cell.length_b   1.000
_cell.length_c   1.000
_cell.angle_alpha   90.00
_cell.angle_beta   90.00
_cell.angle_gamma   90.00
#
_symmetry.space_group_name_H-M   'P 1'
#
loop_
_entity.id
_entity.type
_entity.pdbx_description
1 polymer ?
#
loop_
_entity_poly.entity_id
_entity_poly.type
_entity_poly.pdbx_seq_one_letter_code
_entity_poly.pdbx_strand_id
1 'polypeptide(L)'
;MAKRTAVIDLGSNSMRMAIFEKTSRYAFHIIGEFKMKVRLGEGAYEHGGEIAQKSMQKACEALSEFKNIAQNYKCTKIFAMGTSALRDAPNAGLLISMARKELGINLKVVSGKDEATFGGVAALNLLEPLEEFVTLDIGGGSAELALVSGGKITDAVSLNLGTVRLKE
;
A
#
# COMPACT_ATOMS: atom_id res chain seq x y z
N MET A 1 6.72 -21.41 -17.01
CA MET A 1 7.31 -20.16 -16.51
C MET A 1 6.75 -19.86 -15.12
N ALA A 2 7.58 -19.46 -14.18
CA ALA A 2 7.12 -19.02 -12.86
C ALA A 2 6.18 -17.81 -12.99
N LYS A 3 5.07 -17.82 -12.25
CA LYS A 3 4.11 -16.70 -12.25
C LYS A 3 4.63 -15.60 -11.33
N ARG A 4 4.89 -14.41 -11.89
CA ARG A 4 5.32 -13.23 -11.15
C ARG A 4 4.19 -12.22 -11.03
N THR A 5 4.12 -11.61 -9.86
CA THR A 5 3.10 -10.61 -9.54
C THR A 5 3.78 -9.43 -8.84
N ALA A 6 3.52 -8.23 -9.32
CA ALA A 6 3.90 -7.00 -8.65
C ALA A 6 2.76 -6.53 -7.76
N VAL A 7 3.08 -6.15 -6.52
CA VAL A 7 2.15 -5.53 -5.57
C VAL A 7 2.69 -4.15 -5.24
N ILE A 8 1.89 -3.13 -5.53
CA ILE A 8 2.22 -1.71 -5.30
C ILE A 8 1.35 -1.21 -4.15
N ASP A 9 2.00 -0.62 -3.15
CA ASP A 9 1.39 0.11 -2.05
C ASP A 9 1.68 1.61 -2.19
N LEU A 10 0.64 2.40 -2.35
CA LEU A 10 0.70 3.86 -2.44
C LEU A 10 0.31 4.48 -1.09
N GLY A 11 1.31 4.70 -0.27
CA GLY A 11 1.17 5.34 1.04
C GLY A 11 1.27 6.87 0.99
N SER A 12 1.01 7.53 2.14
CA SER A 12 1.03 9.00 2.27
C SER A 12 2.41 9.62 2.04
N ASN A 13 3.48 8.93 2.39
CA ASN A 13 4.86 9.44 2.25
C ASN A 13 5.62 8.80 1.08
N SER A 14 5.48 7.52 0.89
CA SER A 14 6.22 6.75 -0.10
C SER A 14 5.34 5.71 -0.77
N MET A 15 5.70 5.38 -2.00
CA MET A 15 5.17 4.25 -2.74
C MET A 15 6.17 3.11 -2.67
N ARG A 16 5.70 1.90 -2.46
CA ARG A 16 6.50 0.68 -2.43
C ARG A 16 5.97 -0.32 -3.45
N MET A 17 6.86 -1.10 -4.00
CA MET A 17 6.50 -2.25 -4.83
C MET A 17 7.32 -3.46 -4.44
N ALA A 18 6.66 -4.58 -4.23
CA ALA A 18 7.29 -5.88 -4.08
C ALA A 18 6.89 -6.78 -5.25
N ILE A 19 7.87 -7.54 -5.76
CA ILE A 19 7.66 -8.53 -6.83
C ILE A 19 7.77 -9.90 -6.23
N PHE A 20 6.69 -10.66 -6.36
CA PHE A 20 6.55 -12.02 -5.86
C PHE A 20 6.65 -13.01 -7.00
N GLU A 21 7.48 -14.02 -6.84
CA GLU A 21 7.52 -15.19 -7.71
C GLU A 21 6.87 -16.38 -7.00
N LYS A 22 5.83 -16.94 -7.63
CA LYS A 22 5.15 -18.12 -7.08
C LYS A 22 5.95 -19.36 -7.41
N THR A 23 6.41 -20.08 -6.38
CA THR A 23 7.23 -21.30 -6.51
C THR A 23 6.39 -22.57 -6.38
N SER A 24 5.28 -22.52 -5.63
CA SER A 24 4.35 -23.64 -5.50
C SER A 24 2.91 -23.14 -5.28
N ARG A 25 1.97 -24.06 -5.01
CA ARG A 25 0.61 -23.68 -4.67
C ARG A 25 0.55 -22.80 -3.41
N TYR A 26 1.46 -23.03 -2.46
CA TYR A 26 1.44 -22.42 -1.13
C TYR A 26 2.66 -21.57 -0.81
N ALA A 27 3.61 -21.43 -1.75
CA ALA A 27 4.85 -20.72 -1.51
C ALA A 27 5.16 -19.69 -2.59
N PHE A 28 5.76 -18.59 -2.17
CA PHE A 28 6.27 -17.53 -3.03
C PHE A 28 7.56 -16.97 -2.44
N HIS A 29 8.37 -16.36 -3.30
CA HIS A 29 9.56 -15.60 -2.91
C HIS A 29 9.42 -14.16 -3.34
N ILE A 30 9.95 -13.25 -2.54
CA ILE A 30 10.15 -11.85 -2.93
C ILE A 30 11.45 -11.81 -3.75
N ILE A 31 11.35 -11.41 -5.02
CA ILE A 31 12.47 -11.33 -5.95
C ILE A 31 12.88 -9.90 -6.29
N GLY A 32 12.16 -8.91 -5.77
CA GLY A 32 12.49 -7.49 -5.92
C GLY A 32 11.65 -6.63 -5.01
N GLU A 33 12.27 -5.61 -4.41
CA GLU A 33 11.61 -4.60 -3.60
C GLU A 33 12.09 -3.23 -4.05
N PHE A 34 11.15 -2.29 -4.21
CA PHE A 34 11.40 -0.95 -4.73
C PHE A 34 10.63 0.06 -3.89
N LYS A 35 11.24 1.23 -3.68
CA LYS A 35 10.63 2.31 -2.90
C LYS A 35 10.90 3.65 -3.58
N MET A 36 9.86 4.46 -3.71
CA MET A 36 9.92 5.83 -4.22
C MET A 36 9.29 6.80 -3.25
N LYS A 37 9.91 7.95 -3.04
CA LYS A 37 9.39 8.98 -2.16
C LYS A 37 8.46 9.90 -2.95
N VAL A 38 7.16 9.80 -2.73
CA VAL A 38 6.12 10.52 -3.47
C VAL A 38 5.53 11.68 -2.68
N ARG A 39 5.47 11.56 -1.34
CA ARG A 39 4.89 12.53 -0.41
C ARG A 39 3.46 12.93 -0.79
N LEU A 40 2.62 11.92 -1.02
CA LEU A 40 1.25 12.12 -1.48
C LEU A 40 0.40 12.91 -0.48
N GLY A 41 0.63 12.69 0.82
CA GLY A 41 -0.08 13.36 1.90
C GLY A 41 0.52 14.71 2.33
N GLU A 42 1.61 15.20 1.69
CA GLU A 42 2.25 16.46 2.08
C GLU A 42 1.32 17.65 1.81
N GLY A 43 1.00 18.43 2.86
CA GLY A 43 0.08 19.57 2.81
C GLY A 43 -1.42 19.19 2.69
N ALA A 44 -1.74 17.91 2.59
CA ALA A 44 -3.13 17.49 2.40
C ALA A 44 -3.96 17.69 3.67
N TYR A 45 -3.38 17.43 4.82
CA TYR A 45 -4.11 17.47 6.09
C TYR A 45 -4.41 18.91 6.58
N GLU A 46 -3.61 19.90 6.14
CA GLU A 46 -3.85 21.35 6.41
C GLU A 46 -4.87 21.96 5.43
N HIS A 47 -5.03 21.40 4.23
CA HIS A 47 -5.81 22.00 3.15
C HIS A 47 -7.09 21.20 2.82
N GLY A 48 -7.84 20.80 3.82
CA GLY A 48 -9.13 20.09 3.61
C GLY A 48 -9.00 18.67 3.08
N GLY A 49 -7.83 18.05 3.21
CA GLY A 49 -7.58 16.68 2.80
C GLY A 49 -7.25 16.49 1.31
N GLU A 50 -7.19 17.57 0.51
CA GLU A 50 -6.92 17.45 -0.93
C GLU A 50 -5.46 17.14 -1.23
N ILE A 51 -5.24 16.19 -2.13
CA ILE A 51 -3.90 15.89 -2.66
C ILE A 51 -3.52 16.96 -3.67
N ALA A 52 -2.35 17.58 -3.47
CA ALA A 52 -1.83 18.56 -4.40
C ALA A 52 -1.58 17.98 -5.80
N GLN A 53 -1.90 18.70 -6.85
CA GLN A 53 -1.72 18.26 -8.24
C GLN A 53 -0.28 17.80 -8.53
N LYS A 54 0.72 18.52 -8.00
CA LYS A 54 2.13 18.14 -8.11
C LYS A 54 2.43 16.78 -7.49
N SER A 55 1.80 16.46 -6.37
CA SER A 55 1.95 15.15 -5.71
C SER A 55 1.26 14.03 -6.50
N MET A 56 0.11 14.31 -7.12
CA MET A 56 -0.56 13.37 -8.03
C MET A 56 0.33 13.05 -9.24
N GLN A 57 0.93 14.07 -9.84
CA GLN A 57 1.82 13.88 -10.99
C GLN A 57 3.04 13.02 -10.63
N LYS A 58 3.71 13.31 -9.51
CA LYS A 58 4.80 12.46 -8.99
C LYS A 58 4.36 11.02 -8.74
N ALA A 59 3.13 10.82 -8.24
CA ALA A 59 2.58 9.49 -8.04
C ALA A 59 2.38 8.75 -9.37
N CYS A 60 1.89 9.42 -10.41
CA CYS A 60 1.76 8.84 -11.75
C CYS A 60 3.14 8.50 -12.36
N GLU A 61 4.13 9.38 -12.21
CA GLU A 61 5.52 9.11 -12.65
C GLU A 61 6.08 7.86 -11.96
N ALA A 62 5.93 7.76 -10.63
CA ALA A 62 6.35 6.59 -9.86
C ALA A 62 5.61 5.30 -10.26
N LEU A 63 4.29 5.38 -10.50
CA LEU A 63 3.49 4.26 -11.00
C LEU A 63 3.96 3.80 -12.38
N SER A 64 4.31 4.75 -13.27
CA SER A 64 4.85 4.46 -14.60
C SER A 64 6.18 3.71 -14.50
N GLU A 65 7.08 4.18 -13.64
CA GLU A 65 8.37 3.51 -13.42
C GLU A 65 8.20 2.12 -12.83
N PHE A 66 7.32 1.95 -11.84
CA PHE A 66 7.02 0.63 -11.27
C PHE A 66 6.39 -0.32 -12.28
N LYS A 67 5.53 0.20 -13.19
CA LYS A 67 5.00 -0.59 -14.30
C LYS A 67 6.13 -1.10 -15.22
N ASN A 68 7.08 -0.23 -15.58
CA ASN A 68 8.23 -0.61 -16.42
C ASN A 68 9.10 -1.67 -15.72
N ILE A 69 9.39 -1.48 -14.43
CA ILE A 69 10.12 -2.48 -13.63
C ILE A 69 9.36 -3.81 -13.62
N ALA A 70 8.05 -3.80 -13.34
CA ALA A 70 7.23 -5.02 -13.33
C ALA A 70 7.24 -5.74 -14.68
N GLN A 71 7.22 -5.00 -15.81
CA GLN A 71 7.35 -5.56 -17.14
C GLN A 71 8.73 -6.20 -17.38
N ASN A 72 9.82 -5.54 -16.95
CA ASN A 72 11.18 -6.08 -17.05
C ASN A 72 11.34 -7.37 -16.22
N TYR A 73 10.68 -7.46 -15.08
CA TYR A 73 10.59 -8.69 -14.29
C TYR A 73 9.61 -9.72 -14.85
N LYS A 74 8.96 -9.44 -15.99
CA LYS A 74 7.97 -10.30 -16.64
C LYS A 74 6.79 -10.64 -15.71
N CYS A 75 6.35 -9.68 -14.92
CA CYS A 75 5.15 -9.83 -14.10
C CYS A 75 3.91 -9.99 -14.99
N THR A 76 3.09 -10.98 -14.67
CA THR A 76 1.82 -11.23 -15.38
C THR A 76 0.65 -10.48 -14.78
N LYS A 77 0.82 -9.96 -13.55
CA LYS A 77 -0.20 -9.17 -12.83
C LYS A 77 0.45 -8.04 -12.05
N ILE A 78 -0.26 -6.92 -11.98
CA ILE A 78 0.06 -5.78 -11.12
C ILE A 78 -1.18 -5.53 -10.24
N PHE A 79 -1.02 -5.58 -8.93
CA PHE A 79 -1.98 -5.09 -7.96
C PHE A 79 -1.47 -3.77 -7.41
N ALA A 80 -2.27 -2.72 -7.49
CA ALA A 80 -1.93 -1.41 -6.96
C ALA A 80 -3.00 -0.98 -5.95
N MET A 81 -2.55 -0.66 -4.75
CA MET A 81 -3.42 -0.27 -3.64
C MET A 81 -3.00 1.10 -3.13
N GLY A 82 -3.98 1.93 -2.79
CA GLY A 82 -3.79 3.19 -2.13
C GLY A 82 -4.40 3.17 -0.74
N THR A 83 -3.69 3.71 0.23
CA THR A 83 -4.05 3.68 1.65
C THR A 83 -4.53 5.05 2.15
N SER A 84 -4.18 5.48 3.35
CA SER A 84 -4.79 6.62 4.03
C SER A 84 -4.87 7.91 3.20
N ALA A 85 -3.80 8.32 2.50
CA ALA A 85 -3.84 9.54 1.71
C ALA A 85 -4.90 9.51 0.59
N LEU A 86 -5.07 8.36 -0.09
CA LEU A 86 -6.12 8.21 -1.09
C LEU A 86 -7.50 7.98 -0.47
N ARG A 87 -7.56 7.28 0.65
CA ARG A 87 -8.82 7.00 1.34
C ARG A 87 -9.49 8.26 1.84
N ASP A 88 -8.69 9.18 2.37
CA ASP A 88 -9.17 10.39 3.03
C ASP A 88 -9.34 11.58 2.07
N ALA A 89 -8.69 11.56 0.91
CA ALA A 89 -8.68 12.69 -0.01
C ALA A 89 -9.98 12.81 -0.83
N PRO A 90 -10.68 13.94 -0.78
CA PRO A 90 -11.90 14.18 -1.56
C PRO A 90 -11.64 14.15 -3.07
N ASN A 91 -10.43 14.45 -3.50
CA ASN A 91 -10.01 14.47 -4.91
C ASN A 91 -9.25 13.20 -5.35
N ALA A 92 -9.24 12.12 -4.56
CA ALA A 92 -8.55 10.86 -4.88
C ALA A 92 -8.97 10.26 -6.24
N GLY A 93 -10.24 10.47 -6.63
CA GLY A 93 -10.77 10.03 -7.91
C GLY A 93 -10.01 10.54 -9.13
N LEU A 94 -9.36 11.71 -9.03
CA LEU A 94 -8.52 12.26 -10.10
C LEU A 94 -7.29 11.39 -10.32
N LEU A 95 -6.54 11.07 -9.25
CA LEU A 95 -5.35 10.23 -9.35
C LEU A 95 -5.69 8.81 -9.82
N ILE A 96 -6.79 8.23 -9.32
CA ILE A 96 -7.27 6.91 -9.76
C ILE A 96 -7.58 6.92 -11.26
N SER A 97 -8.25 7.99 -11.73
CA SER A 97 -8.57 8.15 -13.15
C SER A 97 -7.32 8.29 -14.02
N MET A 98 -6.33 9.11 -13.59
CA MET A 98 -5.05 9.27 -14.28
C MET A 98 -4.31 7.93 -14.38
N ALA A 99 -4.14 7.22 -13.25
CA ALA A 99 -3.48 5.92 -13.22
C ALA A 99 -4.14 4.92 -14.19
N ARG A 100 -5.47 4.89 -14.25
CA ARG A 100 -6.21 4.01 -15.15
C ARG A 100 -6.08 4.41 -16.62
N LYS A 101 -6.28 5.69 -16.95
CA LYS A 101 -6.32 6.20 -18.33
C LYS A 101 -4.95 6.22 -18.98
N GLU A 102 -3.93 6.68 -18.25
CA GLU A 102 -2.59 6.90 -18.81
C GLU A 102 -1.71 5.64 -18.69
N LEU A 103 -1.87 4.88 -17.61
CA LEU A 103 -0.99 3.74 -17.31
C LEU A 103 -1.69 2.38 -17.41
N GLY A 104 -3.01 2.33 -17.52
CA GLY A 104 -3.76 1.09 -17.47
C GLY A 104 -3.68 0.38 -16.11
N ILE A 105 -3.29 1.11 -15.04
CA ILE A 105 -3.20 0.59 -13.68
C ILE A 105 -4.52 0.81 -12.96
N ASN A 106 -5.12 -0.27 -12.46
CA ASN A 106 -6.31 -0.18 -11.64
C ASN A 106 -5.91 -0.01 -10.17
N LEU A 107 -5.91 1.24 -9.71
CA LEU A 107 -5.55 1.61 -8.33
C LEU A 107 -6.78 1.45 -7.44
N LYS A 108 -6.72 0.52 -6.48
CA LYS A 108 -7.80 0.22 -5.53
C LYS A 108 -7.52 0.90 -4.19
N VAL A 109 -8.48 1.66 -3.68
CA VAL A 109 -8.40 2.19 -2.31
C VAL A 109 -8.77 1.11 -1.32
N VAL A 110 -7.92 0.92 -0.30
CA VAL A 110 -8.08 -0.08 0.75
C VAL A 110 -8.72 0.58 1.97
N SER A 111 -9.68 -0.10 2.59
CA SER A 111 -10.24 0.37 3.86
C SER A 111 -9.20 0.25 4.98
N GLY A 112 -9.28 1.11 6.01
CA GLY A 112 -8.36 1.04 7.14
C GLY A 112 -8.41 -0.30 7.86
N LYS A 113 -9.59 -0.92 7.94
CA LYS A 113 -9.75 -2.27 8.51
C LYS A 113 -9.05 -3.35 7.68
N ASP A 114 -9.17 -3.28 6.35
CA ASP A 114 -8.46 -4.23 5.47
C ASP A 114 -6.95 -4.03 5.56
N GLU A 115 -6.47 -2.77 5.60
CA GLU A 115 -5.06 -2.43 5.76
C GLU A 115 -4.48 -3.02 7.05
N ALA A 116 -5.14 -2.81 8.20
CA ALA A 116 -4.79 -3.42 9.48
C ALA A 116 -4.82 -4.96 9.42
N THR A 117 -5.85 -5.52 8.77
CA THR A 117 -5.99 -6.96 8.56
C THR A 117 -4.82 -7.53 7.76
N PHE A 118 -4.37 -6.84 6.71
CA PHE A 118 -3.21 -7.28 5.92
C PHE A 118 -1.93 -7.31 6.75
N GLY A 119 -1.72 -6.32 7.63
CA GLY A 119 -0.61 -6.31 8.59
C GLY A 119 -0.65 -7.54 9.53
N GLY A 120 -1.81 -7.84 10.09
CA GLY A 120 -2.01 -9.03 10.91
C GLY A 120 -1.76 -10.34 10.16
N VAL A 121 -2.26 -10.45 8.91
CA VAL A 121 -2.00 -11.62 8.04
C VAL A 121 -0.51 -11.77 7.75
N ALA A 122 0.19 -10.67 7.47
CA ALA A 122 1.63 -10.72 7.22
C ALA A 122 2.39 -11.24 8.45
N ALA A 123 2.06 -10.71 9.64
CA ALA A 123 2.67 -11.16 10.90
C ALA A 123 2.44 -12.65 11.17
N LEU A 124 1.21 -13.14 10.99
CA LEU A 124 0.87 -14.55 11.14
C LEU A 124 1.67 -15.51 10.24
N ASN A 125 2.10 -15.03 9.06
CA ASN A 125 2.81 -15.85 8.10
C ASN A 125 4.33 -15.69 8.13
N LEU A 126 4.85 -14.62 8.75
CA LEU A 126 6.27 -14.27 8.70
C LEU A 126 6.96 -14.38 10.06
N LEU A 127 6.19 -14.32 11.15
CA LEU A 127 6.75 -14.41 12.51
C LEU A 127 6.59 -15.82 13.07
N GLU A 128 7.36 -16.10 14.12
CA GLU A 128 7.18 -17.33 14.89
C GLU A 128 5.77 -17.39 15.51
N PRO A 129 5.17 -18.58 15.60
CA PRO A 129 3.83 -18.73 16.16
C PRO A 129 3.75 -18.22 17.60
N LEU A 130 2.88 -17.24 17.82
CA LEU A 130 2.47 -16.75 19.12
C LEU A 130 0.97 -17.01 19.28
N GLU A 131 0.53 -17.36 20.49
CA GLU A 131 -0.89 -17.59 20.75
C GLU A 131 -1.70 -16.31 20.62
N GLU A 132 -1.19 -15.23 21.17
CA GLU A 132 -1.82 -13.90 21.13
C GLU A 132 -0.77 -12.82 20.92
N PHE A 133 -1.09 -11.86 20.05
CA PHE A 133 -0.27 -10.66 19.83
C PHE A 133 -1.07 -9.55 19.15
N VAL A 134 -0.52 -8.35 19.22
CA VAL A 134 -1.02 -7.18 18.49
C VAL A 134 0.05 -6.74 17.49
N THR A 135 -0.36 -6.51 16.24
CA THR A 135 0.49 -5.80 15.30
C THR A 135 0.24 -4.31 15.40
N LEU A 136 1.30 -3.51 15.25
CA LEU A 136 1.23 -2.06 15.13
C LEU A 136 2.08 -1.63 13.93
N ASP A 137 1.42 -1.02 12.95
CA ASP A 137 2.08 -0.39 11.79
C ASP A 137 1.80 1.12 11.84
N ILE A 138 2.85 1.94 11.92
CA ILE A 138 2.75 3.40 11.94
C ILE A 138 3.19 3.94 10.60
N GLY A 139 2.21 4.33 9.79
CA GLY A 139 2.41 4.91 8.47
C GLY A 139 2.56 6.44 8.49
N GLY A 140 2.47 7.03 7.29
CA GLY A 140 2.50 8.49 7.13
C GLY A 140 1.18 9.16 7.50
N GLY A 141 0.05 8.57 7.20
CA GLY A 141 -1.27 9.15 7.40
C GLY A 141 -2.13 8.43 8.43
N SER A 142 -1.81 7.20 8.77
CA SER A 142 -2.57 6.37 9.72
C SER A 142 -1.67 5.45 10.53
N ALA A 143 -2.23 4.82 11.55
CA ALA A 143 -1.62 3.74 12.31
C ALA A 143 -2.63 2.58 12.38
N GLU A 144 -2.16 1.40 12.02
CA GLU A 144 -2.97 0.20 11.94
C GLU A 144 -2.63 -0.74 13.08
N LEU A 145 -3.68 -1.25 13.76
CA LEU A 145 -3.57 -2.29 14.77
C LEU A 145 -4.41 -3.50 14.37
N ALA A 146 -3.86 -4.69 14.55
CA ALA A 146 -4.63 -5.91 14.45
C ALA A 146 -4.35 -6.82 15.66
N LEU A 147 -5.40 -7.28 16.30
CA LEU A 147 -5.34 -8.28 17.37
C LEU A 147 -5.41 -9.66 16.76
N VAL A 148 -4.45 -10.48 17.10
CA VAL A 148 -4.35 -11.89 16.68
C VAL A 148 -4.48 -12.78 17.91
N SER A 149 -5.38 -13.74 17.86
CA SER A 149 -5.57 -14.77 18.91
C SER A 149 -5.94 -16.10 18.26
N GLY A 150 -5.34 -17.19 18.73
CA GLY A 150 -5.57 -18.54 18.22
C GLY A 150 -5.29 -18.69 16.72
N GLY A 151 -4.28 -17.99 16.20
CA GLY A 151 -3.91 -18.02 14.78
C GLY A 151 -4.91 -17.32 13.85
N LYS A 152 -5.77 -16.45 14.36
CA LYS A 152 -6.77 -15.68 13.58
C LYS A 152 -6.75 -14.21 13.99
N ILE A 153 -7.09 -13.34 13.05
CA ILE A 153 -7.32 -11.93 13.33
C ILE A 153 -8.73 -11.82 13.94
N THR A 154 -8.78 -11.38 15.19
CA THR A 154 -10.01 -11.23 15.96
C THR A 154 -10.56 -9.81 15.93
N ASP A 155 -9.67 -8.82 15.79
CA ASP A 155 -10.04 -7.42 15.62
C ASP A 155 -9.00 -6.67 14.81
N ALA A 156 -9.43 -5.60 14.12
CA ALA A 156 -8.56 -4.76 13.30
C ALA A 156 -9.10 -3.33 13.21
N VAL A 157 -8.25 -2.35 13.45
CA VAL A 157 -8.59 -0.92 13.43
C VAL A 157 -7.48 -0.11 12.78
N SER A 158 -7.85 0.94 12.08
CA SER A 158 -6.94 1.99 11.59
C SER A 158 -7.31 3.31 12.26
N LEU A 159 -6.32 3.97 12.82
CA LEU A 159 -6.43 5.26 13.48
C LEU A 159 -5.83 6.34 12.59
N ASN A 160 -6.44 7.52 12.59
CA ASN A 160 -5.93 8.68 11.85
C ASN A 160 -4.71 9.32 12.56
N LEU A 161 -3.69 8.49 12.86
CA LEU A 161 -2.47 8.82 13.58
C LEU A 161 -1.27 8.39 12.72
N GLY A 162 -0.77 9.30 11.88
CA GLY A 162 0.38 9.03 11.03
C GLY A 162 1.47 10.09 11.18
N THR A 163 2.70 9.74 10.85
CA THR A 163 3.87 10.63 11.06
C THR A 163 3.84 11.90 10.20
N VAL A 164 3.17 11.91 9.07
CA VAL A 164 2.95 13.10 8.23
C VAL A 164 1.78 13.88 8.79
N ARG A 165 0.64 13.21 9.07
CA ARG A 165 -0.57 13.83 9.61
C ARG A 165 -0.36 14.55 10.94
N LEU A 166 0.46 13.98 11.83
CA LEU A 166 0.74 14.58 13.16
C LEU A 166 1.76 15.71 13.10
N LYS A 167 2.50 15.84 11.99
CA LYS A 167 3.47 16.91 11.80
C LYS A 167 2.84 18.19 11.24
N GLU A 168 1.78 18.06 10.49
CA GLU A 168 0.96 19.14 9.92
C GLU A 168 -0.13 19.58 10.91
#